data_d3578dd3af6bcc80d7c02b732da3f9f4
#
_entry.id   d3578dd3af6bcc80d7c02b732da3f9f4
#
_cell.length_a   1.000
_cell.length_b   1.000
_cell.length_c   1.000
_cell.angle_alpha   90.00
_cell.angle_beta   90.00
_cell.angle_gamma   90.00
#
_symmetry.space_group_name_H-M   'P 1'
#
loop_
_entity.id
_entity.type
_entity.pdbx_description
1 polymer ?
#
loop_
_entity_poly.entity_id
_entity_poly.type
_entity_poly.pdbx_seq_one_letter_code
_entity_poly.pdbx_strand_id
1 'polypeptide(L)'
;MKSVERECSIEFEERKSKFIGYVKPIGSKEEAEEFITKIREKHKDATHNCTAYKVIDNGQEYFKTDDDGEPSGTAGKPMGDIITYMDVTNLVVVATRYFGGIKLGAGGLVRNYAKTAKLAIQEAGIAEYIEKKIYIIDFPYEKISEIESIIDSFNGEYLDKGFNERVTYKVKTDMKTFETLKEVKGLLVIEL
;
A
#
# COMPACT_ATOMS: atom_id res chain seq x y z
N MET A 1 -13.38 1.68 -6.78
CA MET A 1 -11.99 1.22 -7.01
C MET A 1 -11.66 0.23 -5.87
N LYS A 2 -10.93 -0.85 -6.17
CA LYS A 2 -10.59 -1.85 -5.14
C LYS A 2 -9.09 -1.84 -4.86
N SER A 3 -8.70 -2.09 -3.61
CA SER A 3 -7.32 -2.28 -3.18
C SER A 3 -7.23 -3.38 -2.13
N VAL A 4 -6.03 -3.65 -1.65
CA VAL A 4 -5.84 -4.54 -0.51
C VAL A 4 -6.17 -3.80 0.80
N GLU A 5 -6.69 -4.54 1.79
CA GLU A 5 -7.15 -3.95 3.07
C GLU A 5 -5.98 -3.62 4.00
N ARG A 6 -4.92 -4.42 3.98
CA ARG A 6 -3.80 -4.28 4.92
C ARG A 6 -2.46 -4.70 4.31
N GLU A 7 -1.38 -4.24 4.95
CA GLU A 7 -0.05 -4.80 4.72
C GLU A 7 0.01 -6.23 5.29
N CYS A 8 0.52 -7.17 4.48
CA CYS A 8 0.77 -8.53 4.95
C CYS A 8 1.89 -9.21 4.17
N SER A 9 2.23 -10.41 4.60
CA SER A 9 3.18 -11.27 3.89
C SER A 9 2.75 -12.73 3.93
N ILE A 10 3.13 -13.45 2.88
CA ILE A 10 2.97 -14.90 2.75
C ILE A 10 4.31 -15.54 2.41
N GLU A 11 4.43 -16.83 2.66
CA GLU A 11 5.63 -17.59 2.37
C GLU A 11 5.27 -18.99 1.88
N PHE A 12 6.02 -19.50 0.90
CA PHE A 12 5.94 -20.90 0.47
C PHE A 12 7.27 -21.35 -0.14
N GLU A 13 7.43 -22.65 -0.28
CA GLU A 13 8.59 -23.27 -0.93
C GLU A 13 8.16 -24.01 -2.20
N GLU A 14 8.99 -23.92 -3.24
CA GLU A 14 8.86 -24.66 -4.50
C GLU A 14 10.23 -25.09 -4.98
N ARG A 15 10.43 -26.42 -5.12
CA ARG A 15 11.72 -27.01 -5.52
C ARG A 15 12.91 -26.44 -4.73
N LYS A 16 12.79 -26.38 -3.41
CA LYS A 16 13.77 -25.81 -2.47
C LYS A 16 13.98 -24.29 -2.62
N SER A 17 13.38 -23.62 -3.60
CA SER A 17 13.37 -22.16 -3.62
C SER A 17 12.29 -21.65 -2.68
N LYS A 18 12.68 -20.71 -1.80
CA LYS A 18 11.76 -20.03 -0.89
C LYS A 18 11.24 -18.77 -1.56
N PHE A 19 9.93 -18.59 -1.58
CA PHE A 19 9.25 -17.39 -2.03
C PHE A 19 8.56 -16.70 -0.86
N ILE A 20 8.76 -15.38 -0.72
CA ILE A 20 8.08 -14.56 0.26
C ILE A 20 7.39 -13.42 -0.51
N GLY A 21 6.06 -13.35 -0.43
CA GLY A 21 5.27 -12.29 -1.04
C GLY A 21 4.90 -11.24 0.00
N TYR A 22 5.23 -10.00 -0.23
CA TYR A 22 4.82 -8.84 0.55
C TYR A 22 3.83 -8.03 -0.26
N VAL A 23 2.79 -7.52 0.37
CA VAL A 23 1.83 -6.62 -0.23
C VAL A 23 1.46 -5.51 0.75
N LYS A 24 1.26 -4.30 0.22
CA LYS A 24 0.84 -3.13 1.01
C LYS A 24 -0.09 -2.25 0.17
N PRO A 25 -1.19 -1.71 0.76
CA PRO A 25 -1.93 -0.62 0.15
C PRO A 25 -1.07 0.65 0.12
N ILE A 26 -1.12 1.40 -0.98
CA ILE A 26 -0.36 2.64 -1.19
C ILE A 26 -1.25 3.73 -1.77
N GLY A 27 -0.93 4.99 -1.48
CA GLY A 27 -1.62 6.15 -2.02
C GLY A 27 -0.81 6.91 -3.08
N SER A 28 0.49 6.65 -3.20
CA SER A 28 1.37 7.34 -4.15
C SER A 28 2.46 6.42 -4.70
N LYS A 29 3.12 6.90 -5.76
CA LYS A 29 4.29 6.25 -6.35
C LYS A 29 5.46 6.24 -5.35
N GLU A 30 5.63 7.30 -4.59
CA GLU A 30 6.67 7.45 -3.56
C GLU A 30 6.52 6.38 -2.47
N GLU A 31 5.29 6.15 -1.98
CA GLU A 31 5.00 5.09 -1.00
C GLU A 31 5.35 3.69 -1.55
N ALA A 32 5.15 3.44 -2.86
CA ALA A 32 5.56 2.19 -3.49
C ALA A 32 7.08 2.01 -3.46
N GLU A 33 7.84 3.02 -3.89
CA GLU A 33 9.30 2.97 -3.96
C GLU A 33 9.95 2.86 -2.56
N GLU A 34 9.39 3.54 -1.55
CA GLU A 34 9.81 3.42 -0.15
C GLU A 34 9.59 1.99 0.37
N PHE A 35 8.43 1.40 0.12
CA PHE A 35 8.15 0.03 0.53
C PHE A 35 9.06 -0.98 -0.16
N ILE A 36 9.30 -0.84 -1.47
CA ILE A 36 10.24 -1.67 -2.23
C ILE A 36 11.64 -1.59 -1.62
N THR A 37 12.11 -0.38 -1.33
CA THR A 37 13.42 -0.15 -0.71
C THR A 37 13.52 -0.84 0.65
N LYS A 38 12.51 -0.67 1.51
CA LYS A 38 12.43 -1.33 2.83
C LYS A 38 12.54 -2.85 2.73
N ILE A 39 11.84 -3.48 1.76
CA ILE A 39 11.88 -4.94 1.60
C ILE A 39 13.22 -5.40 1.01
N ARG A 40 13.79 -4.66 0.04
CA ARG A 40 15.13 -4.94 -0.51
C ARG A 40 16.21 -4.87 0.56
N GLU A 41 16.17 -3.90 1.46
CA GLU A 41 17.09 -3.80 2.60
C GLU A 41 16.94 -4.98 3.57
N LYS A 42 15.70 -5.34 3.89
CA LYS A 42 15.39 -6.50 4.75
C LYS A 42 15.91 -7.81 4.18
N HIS A 43 15.89 -7.98 2.87
CA HIS A 43 16.26 -9.19 2.13
C HIS A 43 17.42 -8.94 1.16
N LYS A 44 18.42 -8.18 1.59
CA LYS A 44 19.62 -7.88 0.77
C LYS A 44 20.44 -9.11 0.39
N ASP A 45 20.25 -10.21 1.09
CA ASP A 45 20.87 -11.52 0.86
C ASP A 45 20.01 -12.45 -0.01
N ALA A 46 18.81 -12.04 -0.41
CA ALA A 46 17.96 -12.79 -1.32
C ALA A 46 18.56 -12.83 -2.73
N THR A 47 18.17 -13.83 -3.50
CA THR A 47 18.59 -13.93 -4.90
C THR A 47 17.96 -12.82 -5.74
N HIS A 48 16.65 -12.57 -5.54
CA HIS A 48 15.89 -11.54 -6.25
C HIS A 48 14.77 -10.98 -5.35
N ASN A 49 14.47 -9.69 -5.53
CA ASN A 49 13.34 -8.98 -4.94
C ASN A 49 12.52 -8.31 -6.06
N CYS A 50 11.75 -9.12 -6.79
CA CYS A 50 10.96 -8.68 -7.92
C CYS A 50 9.74 -7.88 -7.47
N THR A 51 9.31 -6.90 -8.27
CA THR A 51 8.26 -5.98 -7.84
C THR A 51 7.18 -5.76 -8.90
N ALA A 52 5.98 -5.46 -8.45
CA ALA A 52 4.91 -4.90 -9.27
C ALA A 52 4.07 -3.94 -8.41
N TYR A 53 3.76 -2.76 -8.93
CA TYR A 53 2.78 -1.88 -8.30
C TYR A 53 1.86 -1.24 -9.32
N LYS A 54 0.67 -0.91 -8.87
CA LYS A 54 -0.31 -0.12 -9.59
C LYS A 54 -0.90 0.91 -8.64
N VAL A 55 -0.80 2.20 -8.97
CA VAL A 55 -1.32 3.28 -8.13
C VAL A 55 -1.90 4.39 -8.98
N ILE A 56 -2.98 5.00 -8.53
CA ILE A 56 -3.48 6.26 -9.06
C ILE A 56 -3.03 7.36 -8.11
N ASP A 57 -2.17 8.23 -8.60
CA ASP A 57 -1.59 9.34 -7.87
C ASP A 57 -1.89 10.64 -8.60
N ASN A 58 -2.53 11.60 -7.93
CA ASN A 58 -2.98 12.86 -8.52
C ASN A 58 -3.76 12.68 -9.86
N GLY A 59 -4.59 11.64 -9.94
CA GLY A 59 -5.40 11.32 -11.12
C GLY A 59 -4.63 10.64 -12.25
N GLN A 60 -3.33 10.39 -12.10
CA GLN A 60 -2.52 9.65 -13.06
C GLN A 60 -2.28 8.22 -12.59
N GLU A 61 -2.51 7.25 -13.48
CA GLU A 61 -2.19 5.84 -13.20
C GLU A 61 -0.70 5.57 -13.46
N TYR A 62 -0.04 4.97 -12.47
CA TYR A 62 1.31 4.42 -12.58
C TYR A 62 1.24 2.91 -12.42
N PHE A 63 1.77 2.20 -13.41
CA PHE A 63 1.89 0.76 -13.40
C PHE A 63 3.32 0.38 -13.73
N LYS A 64 4.04 -0.22 -12.78
CA LYS A 64 5.45 -0.57 -12.95
C LYS A 64 5.73 -1.98 -12.46
N THR A 65 6.61 -2.68 -13.19
CA THR A 65 7.07 -4.03 -12.85
C THR A 65 8.59 -4.10 -13.00
N ASP A 66 9.24 -4.95 -12.18
CA ASP A 66 10.68 -5.15 -12.19
C ASP A 66 11.00 -6.61 -11.90
N ASP A 67 11.80 -7.22 -12.77
CA ASP A 67 12.26 -8.61 -12.65
C ASP A 67 13.48 -8.76 -11.71
N ASP A 68 14.11 -7.67 -11.28
CA ASP A 68 15.26 -7.64 -10.35
C ASP A 68 16.34 -8.70 -10.68
N GLY A 69 16.68 -8.82 -11.97
CA GLY A 69 17.70 -9.76 -12.46
C GLY A 69 17.21 -11.20 -12.73
N GLU A 70 15.94 -11.54 -12.51
CA GLU A 70 15.35 -12.75 -13.09
C GLU A 70 15.30 -12.64 -14.62
N PRO A 71 15.18 -13.74 -15.37
CA PRO A 71 15.01 -13.67 -16.82
C PRO A 71 13.84 -12.77 -17.20
N SER A 72 14.06 -11.90 -18.20
CA SER A 72 13.11 -10.86 -18.60
C SER A 72 11.68 -11.39 -18.77
N GLY A 73 10.72 -10.74 -18.12
CA GLY A 73 9.30 -11.06 -18.19
C GLY A 73 8.87 -12.30 -17.39
N THR A 74 9.75 -12.89 -16.57
CA THR A 74 9.40 -14.11 -15.81
C THR A 74 8.95 -13.85 -14.37
N ALA A 75 9.06 -12.63 -13.89
CA ALA A 75 8.72 -12.27 -12.50
C ALA A 75 7.80 -11.04 -12.40
N GLY A 76 8.30 -9.86 -12.68
CA GLY A 76 7.54 -8.61 -12.51
C GLY A 76 6.27 -8.59 -13.36
N LYS A 77 6.39 -8.91 -14.66
CA LYS A 77 5.22 -8.95 -15.54
C LYS A 77 4.13 -9.93 -15.06
N PRO A 78 4.40 -11.22 -14.75
CA PRO A 78 3.39 -12.12 -14.19
C PRO A 78 2.71 -11.60 -12.93
N MET A 79 3.45 -10.91 -12.04
CA MET A 79 2.87 -10.29 -10.85
C MET A 79 1.93 -9.14 -11.21
N GLY A 80 2.33 -8.29 -12.16
CA GLY A 80 1.49 -7.20 -12.68
C GLY A 80 0.24 -7.71 -13.39
N ASP A 81 0.34 -8.80 -14.15
CA ASP A 81 -0.80 -9.45 -14.79
C ASP A 81 -1.83 -9.94 -13.73
N ILE A 82 -1.38 -10.42 -12.57
CA ILE A 82 -2.26 -10.78 -11.44
C ILE A 82 -2.96 -9.57 -10.83
N ILE A 83 -2.24 -8.45 -10.62
CA ILE A 83 -2.85 -7.20 -10.14
C ILE A 83 -3.98 -6.77 -11.08
N THR A 84 -3.75 -6.82 -12.38
CA THR A 84 -4.75 -6.49 -13.41
C THR A 84 -5.91 -7.48 -13.41
N TYR A 85 -5.63 -8.79 -13.36
CA TYR A 85 -6.65 -9.83 -13.37
C TYR A 85 -7.58 -9.78 -12.14
N MET A 86 -7.04 -9.44 -10.97
CA MET A 86 -7.81 -9.30 -9.73
C MET A 86 -8.55 -7.97 -9.62
N ASP A 87 -8.40 -7.08 -10.61
CA ASP A 87 -9.04 -5.76 -10.67
C ASP A 87 -8.77 -4.92 -9.43
N VAL A 88 -7.50 -4.92 -8.96
CA VAL A 88 -7.07 -4.14 -7.82
C VAL A 88 -6.07 -3.05 -8.25
N THR A 89 -6.07 -1.95 -7.51
CA THR A 89 -5.17 -0.81 -7.70
C THR A 89 -4.75 -0.25 -6.35
N ASN A 90 -3.85 0.73 -6.34
CA ASN A 90 -3.33 1.35 -5.12
C ASN A 90 -2.68 0.33 -4.17
N LEU A 91 -1.82 -0.53 -4.75
CA LEU A 91 -1.04 -1.52 -4.01
C LEU A 91 0.34 -1.71 -4.63
N VAL A 92 1.26 -2.16 -3.80
CA VAL A 92 2.58 -2.66 -4.20
C VAL A 92 2.75 -4.10 -3.74
N VAL A 93 3.33 -4.93 -4.60
CA VAL A 93 3.72 -6.32 -4.31
C VAL A 93 5.21 -6.46 -4.50
N VAL A 94 5.89 -7.06 -3.53
CA VAL A 94 7.31 -7.47 -3.63
C VAL A 94 7.39 -8.98 -3.43
N ALA A 95 7.98 -9.67 -4.39
CA ALA A 95 8.25 -11.10 -4.31
C ALA A 95 9.75 -11.33 -4.12
N THR A 96 10.12 -11.72 -2.91
CA THR A 96 11.48 -12.08 -2.52
C THR A 96 11.70 -13.56 -2.77
N ARG A 97 12.77 -13.91 -3.48
CA ARG A 97 13.14 -15.30 -3.74
C ARG A 97 14.56 -15.61 -3.27
N TYR A 98 14.65 -16.71 -2.53
CA TYR A 98 15.91 -17.38 -2.22
C TYR A 98 16.03 -18.65 -3.06
N PHE A 99 17.05 -18.74 -3.90
CA PHE A 99 17.27 -19.91 -4.77
C PHE A 99 17.70 -21.14 -3.98
N GLY A 100 17.01 -22.26 -4.18
CA GLY A 100 17.26 -23.52 -3.45
C GLY A 100 18.14 -24.53 -4.20
N GLY A 101 18.87 -24.12 -5.24
CA GLY A 101 19.77 -25.00 -6.00
C GLY A 101 19.09 -25.77 -7.14
N ILE A 102 17.77 -25.81 -7.25
CA ILE A 102 17.02 -26.48 -8.31
C ILE A 102 16.37 -25.44 -9.22
N LYS A 103 16.77 -25.41 -10.50
CA LYS A 103 16.21 -24.48 -11.48
C LYS A 103 14.71 -24.76 -11.75
N LEU A 104 13.91 -23.71 -11.71
CA LEU A 104 12.47 -23.77 -11.99
C LEU A 104 12.16 -23.75 -13.50
N GLY A 105 13.05 -23.15 -14.30
CA GLY A 105 12.82 -22.80 -15.69
C GLY A 105 11.87 -21.61 -15.86
N ALA A 106 11.83 -21.01 -17.05
CA ALA A 106 11.03 -19.80 -17.31
C ALA A 106 9.55 -19.99 -16.95
N GLY A 107 8.91 -21.07 -17.39
CA GLY A 107 7.51 -21.37 -17.05
C GLY A 107 7.27 -21.64 -15.56
N GLY A 108 8.27 -22.16 -14.84
CA GLY A 108 8.22 -22.33 -13.40
C GLY A 108 8.31 -20.98 -12.66
N LEU A 109 9.19 -20.09 -13.10
CA LEU A 109 9.31 -18.73 -12.56
C LEU A 109 8.00 -17.96 -12.73
N VAL A 110 7.48 -17.88 -13.96
CA VAL A 110 6.19 -17.21 -14.26
C VAL A 110 5.08 -17.69 -13.33
N ARG A 111 4.89 -19.01 -13.19
CA ARG A 111 3.85 -19.54 -12.31
C ARG A 111 4.05 -19.19 -10.84
N ASN A 112 5.28 -19.24 -10.35
CA ASN A 112 5.55 -18.99 -8.93
C ASN A 112 5.48 -17.51 -8.57
N TYR A 113 5.94 -16.60 -9.42
CA TYR A 113 5.78 -15.16 -9.19
C TYR A 113 4.31 -14.72 -9.27
N ALA A 114 3.55 -15.22 -10.25
CA ALA A 114 2.09 -15.01 -10.31
C ALA A 114 1.40 -15.57 -9.06
N LYS A 115 1.75 -16.79 -8.61
CA LYS A 115 1.23 -17.39 -7.38
C LYS A 115 1.56 -16.54 -6.15
N THR A 116 2.79 -16.03 -6.05
CA THR A 116 3.22 -15.17 -4.94
C THR A 116 2.36 -13.91 -4.84
N ALA A 117 2.18 -13.20 -5.96
CA ALA A 117 1.33 -12.00 -5.98
C ALA A 117 -0.12 -12.32 -5.63
N LYS A 118 -0.68 -13.38 -6.23
CA LYS A 118 -2.06 -13.79 -5.98
C LYS A 118 -2.31 -14.12 -4.50
N LEU A 119 -1.45 -14.94 -3.90
CA LEU A 119 -1.60 -15.34 -2.50
C LEU A 119 -1.45 -14.15 -1.55
N ALA A 120 -0.48 -13.24 -1.80
CA ALA A 120 -0.29 -12.06 -0.98
C ALA A 120 -1.52 -11.13 -1.03
N ILE A 121 -2.06 -10.87 -2.23
CA ILE A 121 -3.26 -10.05 -2.41
C ILE A 121 -4.48 -10.69 -1.72
N GLN A 122 -4.66 -12.02 -1.86
CA GLN A 122 -5.76 -12.75 -1.21
C GLN A 122 -5.65 -12.70 0.32
N GLU A 123 -4.45 -12.89 0.87
CA GLU A 123 -4.22 -12.84 2.32
C GLU A 123 -4.45 -11.44 2.90
N ALA A 124 -4.09 -10.40 2.15
CA ALA A 124 -4.34 -9.02 2.56
C ALA A 124 -5.82 -8.65 2.64
N GLY A 125 -6.69 -9.40 1.95
CA GLY A 125 -8.09 -9.03 1.75
C GLY A 125 -8.24 -7.97 0.65
N ILE A 126 -9.42 -7.90 0.03
CA ILE A 126 -9.74 -6.90 -1.00
C ILE A 126 -10.98 -6.13 -0.58
N ALA A 127 -10.86 -4.81 -0.48
CA ALA A 127 -11.94 -3.90 -0.15
C ALA A 127 -12.01 -2.72 -1.12
N GLU A 128 -13.04 -1.92 -1.00
CA GLU A 128 -13.09 -0.65 -1.71
C GLU A 128 -11.99 0.29 -1.19
N TYR A 129 -11.22 0.83 -2.12
CA TYR A 129 -10.19 1.81 -1.80
C TYR A 129 -10.86 3.16 -1.52
N ILE A 130 -10.63 3.67 -0.33
CA ILE A 130 -11.05 5.00 0.10
C ILE A 130 -9.82 5.90 0.07
N GLU A 131 -9.80 6.86 -0.85
CA GLU A 131 -8.73 7.85 -0.93
C GLU A 131 -8.72 8.70 0.34
N LYS A 132 -7.55 8.78 0.99
CA LYS A 132 -7.34 9.66 2.15
C LYS A 132 -6.39 10.79 1.75
N LYS A 133 -6.78 12.02 2.12
CA LYS A 133 -5.98 13.23 1.94
C LYS A 133 -5.57 13.80 3.28
N ILE A 134 -4.64 14.75 3.24
CA ILE A 134 -4.15 15.40 4.46
C ILE A 134 -4.90 16.73 4.64
N TYR A 135 -5.41 16.93 5.85
CA TYR A 135 -6.12 18.15 6.25
C TYR A 135 -5.50 18.76 7.49
N ILE A 136 -5.51 20.10 7.54
CA ILE A 136 -5.28 20.85 8.77
C ILE A 136 -6.63 21.29 9.32
N ILE A 137 -6.86 21.01 10.60
CA ILE A 137 -8.09 21.34 11.32
C ILE A 137 -7.70 22.26 12.47
N ASP A 138 -8.21 23.49 12.48
CA ASP A 138 -8.02 24.46 13.56
C ASP A 138 -9.35 24.70 14.30
N PHE A 139 -9.35 24.55 15.63
CA PHE A 139 -10.58 24.59 16.43
C PHE A 139 -10.32 24.98 17.91
N PRO A 140 -11.36 25.43 18.63
CA PRO A 140 -11.22 25.78 20.05
C PRO A 140 -11.16 24.52 20.94
N TYR A 141 -10.55 24.63 22.11
CA TYR A 141 -10.31 23.51 23.05
C TYR A 141 -11.56 22.73 23.44
N GLU A 142 -12.70 23.40 23.59
CA GLU A 142 -13.98 22.78 23.96
C GLU A 142 -14.49 21.77 22.91
N LYS A 143 -13.91 21.78 21.69
CA LYS A 143 -14.27 20.90 20.60
C LYS A 143 -13.41 19.63 20.48
N ILE A 144 -12.38 19.45 21.31
CA ILE A 144 -11.44 18.33 21.21
C ILE A 144 -12.18 16.99 21.15
N SER A 145 -13.05 16.70 22.11
CA SER A 145 -13.74 15.41 22.18
C SER A 145 -14.67 15.16 20.99
N GLU A 146 -15.35 16.20 20.50
CA GLU A 146 -16.22 16.11 19.32
C GLU A 146 -15.40 15.81 18.06
N ILE A 147 -14.30 16.53 17.85
CA ILE A 147 -13.43 16.37 16.68
C ILE A 147 -12.72 15.02 16.69
N GLU A 148 -12.16 14.60 17.82
CA GLU A 148 -11.53 13.29 17.94
C GLU A 148 -12.54 12.16 17.70
N SER A 149 -13.75 12.26 18.22
CA SER A 149 -14.81 11.28 17.97
C SER A 149 -15.15 11.16 16.48
N ILE A 150 -15.19 12.27 15.74
CA ILE A 150 -15.43 12.25 14.29
C ILE A 150 -14.27 11.59 13.57
N ILE A 151 -13.03 12.01 13.84
CA ILE A 151 -11.83 11.48 13.18
C ILE A 151 -11.69 9.97 13.42
N ASP A 152 -11.88 9.53 14.67
CA ASP A 152 -11.73 8.13 15.07
C ASP A 152 -12.84 7.24 14.47
N SER A 153 -14.08 7.75 14.37
CA SER A 153 -15.19 6.98 13.79
C SER A 153 -15.01 6.62 12.30
N PHE A 154 -14.17 7.37 11.59
CA PHE A 154 -13.83 7.14 10.18
C PHE A 154 -12.38 6.65 9.99
N ASN A 155 -11.71 6.17 11.05
CA ASN A 155 -10.32 5.70 11.03
C ASN A 155 -9.35 6.74 10.44
N GLY A 156 -9.49 8.00 10.85
CA GLY A 156 -8.55 9.06 10.54
C GLY A 156 -7.21 8.84 11.25
N GLU A 157 -6.13 9.21 10.59
CA GLU A 157 -4.77 9.10 11.11
C GLU A 157 -4.26 10.48 11.56
N TYR A 158 -3.86 10.61 12.82
CA TYR A 158 -3.25 11.83 13.32
C TYR A 158 -1.77 11.89 12.94
N LEU A 159 -1.40 12.88 12.12
CA LEU A 159 -0.01 13.11 11.71
C LEU A 159 0.70 14.07 12.67
N ASP A 160 -0.04 15.05 13.22
CA ASP A 160 0.49 16.02 14.17
C ASP A 160 -0.64 16.65 15.00
N LYS A 161 -0.33 17.10 16.23
CA LYS A 161 -1.24 17.80 17.14
C LYS A 161 -0.55 18.98 17.78
N GLY A 162 -1.04 20.19 17.52
CA GLY A 162 -0.57 21.45 18.11
C GLY A 162 -1.59 22.01 19.11
N PHE A 163 -1.09 22.57 20.24
CA PHE A 163 -1.90 23.11 21.32
C PHE A 163 -1.35 24.50 21.68
N ASN A 164 -1.91 25.56 21.04
CA ASN A 164 -1.55 26.95 21.24
C ASN A 164 -2.78 27.72 21.76
N GLU A 165 -3.06 28.93 21.25
CA GLU A 165 -4.30 29.65 21.53
C GLU A 165 -5.54 28.87 21.06
N ARG A 166 -5.38 28.10 20.01
CA ARG A 166 -6.34 27.14 19.47
C ARG A 166 -5.64 25.79 19.28
N VAL A 167 -6.43 24.75 19.08
CA VAL A 167 -5.92 23.40 18.78
C VAL A 167 -5.82 23.24 17.26
N THR A 168 -4.69 22.72 16.81
CA THR A 168 -4.47 22.44 15.39
C THR A 168 -4.08 20.97 15.22
N TYR A 169 -4.89 20.23 14.48
CA TYR A 169 -4.56 18.85 14.10
C TYR A 169 -4.22 18.76 12.63
N LYS A 170 -3.16 18.01 12.31
CA LYS A 170 -2.86 17.55 10.96
C LYS A 170 -3.28 16.08 10.87
N VAL A 171 -4.26 15.79 10.02
CA VAL A 171 -4.85 14.45 9.92
C VAL A 171 -4.88 13.96 8.48
N LYS A 172 -4.67 12.65 8.29
CA LYS A 172 -4.90 11.97 7.00
C LYS A 172 -6.23 11.23 7.08
N THR A 173 -7.23 11.67 6.34
CA THR A 173 -8.59 11.12 6.39
C THR A 173 -9.29 11.20 5.04
N ASP A 174 -10.47 10.55 4.94
CA ASP A 174 -11.28 10.52 3.73
C ASP A 174 -12.17 11.77 3.56
N MET A 175 -12.75 11.90 2.38
CA MET A 175 -13.65 13.02 2.04
C MET A 175 -14.89 13.05 2.93
N LYS A 176 -15.40 11.91 3.38
CA LYS A 176 -16.60 11.88 4.23
C LYS A 176 -16.34 12.48 5.61
N THR A 177 -15.19 12.15 6.19
CA THR A 177 -14.72 12.79 7.44
C THR A 177 -14.55 14.30 7.26
N PHE A 178 -13.91 14.72 6.16
CA PHE A 178 -13.73 16.13 5.83
C PHE A 178 -15.07 16.89 5.75
N GLU A 179 -16.05 16.38 5.03
CA GLU A 179 -17.37 17.01 4.94
C GLU A 179 -18.08 17.04 6.31
N THR A 180 -17.96 15.98 7.10
CA THR A 180 -18.54 15.96 8.46
C THR A 180 -17.87 17.01 9.37
N LEU A 181 -16.56 17.16 9.29
CA LEU A 181 -15.83 18.18 10.06
C LEU A 181 -16.21 19.60 9.66
N LYS A 182 -16.47 19.87 8.38
CA LYS A 182 -16.89 21.20 7.89
C LYS A 182 -18.24 21.64 8.44
N GLU A 183 -19.12 20.72 8.82
CA GLU A 183 -20.41 21.05 9.44
C GLU A 183 -20.29 21.52 10.88
N VAL A 184 -19.18 21.26 11.54
CA VAL A 184 -18.95 21.67 12.93
C VAL A 184 -18.63 23.16 13.01
N LYS A 185 -19.46 23.93 13.72
CA LYS A 185 -19.28 25.38 13.87
C LYS A 185 -17.99 25.73 14.61
N GLY A 186 -17.29 26.73 14.10
CA GLY A 186 -16.07 27.25 14.74
C GLY A 186 -14.78 26.54 14.33
N LEU A 187 -14.85 25.61 13.38
CA LEU A 187 -13.71 24.95 12.77
C LEU A 187 -13.24 25.69 11.50
N LEU A 188 -11.93 25.68 11.28
CA LEU A 188 -11.33 25.92 9.99
C LEU A 188 -10.71 24.60 9.51
N VAL A 189 -11.10 24.10 8.35
CA VAL A 189 -10.57 22.86 7.76
C VAL A 189 -9.97 23.19 6.39
N ILE A 190 -8.68 22.86 6.20
CA ILE A 190 -7.92 23.15 4.98
C ILE A 190 -7.35 21.85 4.46
N GLU A 191 -7.57 21.53 3.18
CA GLU A 191 -6.89 20.45 2.46
C GLU A 191 -5.47 20.90 2.08
N LEU A 192 -4.45 20.04 2.25
CA LEU A 192 -3.05 20.28 1.91
C LEU A 192 -2.67 19.69 0.57
#